data_a6646af67ad2a88b906a55e14a8ccfe3
#
_entry.id   a6646af67ad2a88b906a55e14a8ccfe3
#
_cell.length_a   1.000
_cell.length_b   1.000
_cell.length_c   1.000
_cell.angle_alpha   90.00
_cell.angle_beta   90.00
_cell.angle_gamma   90.00
#
_symmetry.space_group_name_H-M   'P 1'
#
loop_
_entity.id
_entity.type
_entity.pdbx_description
1 polymer ?
#
loop_
_entity_poly.entity_id
_entity_poly.type
_entity_poly.pdbx_seq_one_letter_code
_entity_poly.pdbx_strand_id
1 'polypeptide(L)'
;MRLDPFLRHPLTLSLIGTLLGSLLIPWIVGRSSKQAALADTRVKQAIQVMATSNGVDATINKIKTAFESFEKDALPVEQQDEFLRRREDLSKRVYELYSDFDSTGWWWARNIYDQAHILHLIPPARLDKMNENMGQYNNNLVETAHTIDIPWQAYLGTDTITHGPGAKEIMPSLDKRLRNFQQQRDQIAGNMAALFQ
;
A
#
# COMPACT_ATOMS: atom_id res chain seq x y z
N MET A 1 22.04 31.41 49.56
CA MET A 1 20.93 32.03 48.84
C MET A 1 19.74 32.12 49.81
N ARG A 2 19.40 33.32 50.33
CA ARG A 2 18.25 33.45 51.25
C ARG A 2 17.00 33.57 50.36
N LEU A 3 16.13 32.57 50.39
CA LEU A 3 14.81 32.62 49.77
C LEU A 3 14.00 33.74 50.38
N ASP A 4 13.48 34.61 49.53
CA ASP A 4 12.66 35.78 49.85
C ASP A 4 11.51 35.37 50.81
N PRO A 5 11.27 36.09 51.91
CA PRO A 5 10.20 35.78 52.88
C PRO A 5 8.82 35.68 52.24
N PHE A 6 8.63 36.31 51.08
CA PHE A 6 7.39 36.23 50.30
C PHE A 6 7.08 34.80 49.82
N LEU A 7 8.12 34.03 49.46
CA LEU A 7 7.96 32.61 49.02
C LEU A 7 7.67 31.62 50.17
N ARG A 8 7.79 32.08 51.42
CA ARG A 8 7.48 31.26 52.62
C ARG A 8 6.06 31.48 53.15
N HIS A 9 5.30 32.42 52.56
CA HIS A 9 3.95 32.64 53.01
C HIS A 9 3.04 31.48 52.59
N PRO A 10 2.24 30.91 53.51
CA PRO A 10 1.41 29.73 53.21
C PRO A 10 0.41 29.98 52.07
N LEU A 11 -0.05 31.20 51.90
CA LEU A 11 -0.92 31.59 50.79
C LEU A 11 -0.19 31.54 49.43
N THR A 12 1.07 31.92 49.37
CA THR A 12 1.89 31.90 48.17
C THR A 12 2.18 30.47 47.74
N LEU A 13 2.49 29.56 48.68
CA LEU A 13 2.69 28.16 48.46
C LEU A 13 1.41 27.44 47.99
N SER A 14 0.26 27.81 48.58
CA SER A 14 -1.05 27.29 48.17
C SER A 14 -1.40 27.74 46.77
N LEU A 15 -1.15 28.99 46.40
CA LEU A 15 -1.42 29.58 45.10
C LEU A 15 -0.53 28.91 43.99
N ILE A 16 0.75 28.71 44.31
CA ILE A 16 1.69 28.00 43.45
C ILE A 16 1.27 26.53 43.27
N GLY A 17 0.87 25.84 44.33
CA GLY A 17 0.38 24.48 44.29
C GLY A 17 -0.89 24.32 43.44
N THR A 18 -1.81 25.29 43.57
CA THR A 18 -3.06 25.30 42.78
C THR A 18 -2.78 25.58 41.30
N LEU A 19 -1.89 26.52 40.97
CA LEU A 19 -1.46 26.80 39.60
C LEU A 19 -0.73 25.57 38.95
N LEU A 20 0.16 24.95 39.69
CA LEU A 20 0.85 23.75 39.21
C LEU A 20 -0.12 22.57 39.01
N GLY A 21 -1.04 22.36 39.95
CA GLY A 21 -1.99 21.28 39.89
C GLY A 21 -3.07 21.46 38.81
N SER A 22 -3.60 22.71 38.69
CA SER A 22 -4.73 22.98 37.81
C SER A 22 -4.36 23.26 36.35
N LEU A 23 -3.15 23.77 36.09
CA LEU A 23 -2.72 24.16 34.74
C LEU A 23 -1.59 23.27 34.19
N LEU A 24 -0.53 23.03 34.96
CA LEU A 24 0.64 22.27 34.46
C LEU A 24 0.35 20.80 34.34
N ILE A 25 -0.32 20.17 35.28
CA ILE A 25 -0.62 18.72 35.21
C ILE A 25 -1.54 18.42 34.04
N PRO A 26 -2.71 19.11 33.85
CA PRO A 26 -3.55 18.88 32.67
C PRO A 26 -2.85 19.19 31.35
N TRP A 27 -1.96 20.20 31.33
CA TRP A 27 -1.17 20.52 30.13
C TRP A 27 -0.16 19.42 29.78
N ILE A 28 0.58 18.88 30.77
CA ILE A 28 1.53 17.77 30.58
C ILE A 28 0.79 16.50 30.16
N VAL A 29 -0.32 16.17 30.84
CA VAL A 29 -1.14 15.00 30.52
C VAL A 29 -1.74 15.12 29.13
N GLY A 30 -2.29 16.28 28.78
CA GLY A 30 -2.85 16.55 27.46
C GLY A 30 -1.80 16.47 26.35
N ARG A 31 -0.57 16.91 26.59
CA ARG A 31 0.54 16.81 25.65
C ARG A 31 1.00 15.34 25.50
N SER A 32 1.10 14.62 26.59
CA SER A 32 1.47 13.19 26.58
C SER A 32 0.42 12.34 25.86
N SER A 33 -0.87 12.57 26.10
CA SER A 33 -1.95 11.84 25.40
C SER A 33 -1.98 12.13 23.91
N LYS A 34 -1.74 13.39 23.48
CA LYS A 34 -1.63 13.74 22.06
C LYS A 34 -0.43 13.06 21.40
N GLN A 35 0.72 13.01 22.08
CA GLN A 35 1.90 12.32 21.55
C GLN A 35 1.67 10.80 21.43
N ALA A 36 1.01 10.19 22.42
CA ALA A 36 0.65 8.77 22.37
C ALA A 36 -0.34 8.48 21.22
N ALA A 37 -1.34 9.32 21.01
CA ALA A 37 -2.28 9.19 19.91
C ALA A 37 -1.61 9.33 18.53
N LEU A 38 -0.65 10.27 18.40
CA LEU A 38 0.14 10.42 17.17
C LEU A 38 1.04 9.20 16.93
N ALA A 39 1.67 8.66 17.97
CA ALA A 39 2.49 7.46 17.88
C ALA A 39 1.66 6.25 17.43
N ASP A 40 0.46 6.04 18.01
CA ASP A 40 -0.46 4.99 17.59
C ASP A 40 -0.90 5.16 16.12
N THR A 41 -1.19 6.39 15.71
CA THR A 41 -1.55 6.67 14.31
C THR A 41 -0.41 6.36 13.35
N ARG A 42 0.85 6.70 13.70
CA ARG A 42 2.04 6.37 12.91
C ARG A 42 2.19 4.86 12.73
N VAL A 43 2.07 4.11 13.83
CA VAL A 43 2.15 2.64 13.77
C VAL A 43 1.05 2.07 12.86
N LYS A 44 -0.18 2.54 12.98
CA LYS A 44 -1.28 2.14 12.12
C LYS A 44 -0.99 2.43 10.63
N GLN A 45 -0.44 3.61 10.32
CA GLN A 45 -0.05 3.95 8.95
C GLN A 45 1.05 3.04 8.44
N ALA A 46 2.08 2.75 9.23
CA ALA A 46 3.15 1.83 8.85
C ALA A 46 2.61 0.42 8.52
N ILE A 47 1.73 -0.11 9.39
CA ILE A 47 1.07 -1.41 9.17
C ILE A 47 0.22 -1.38 7.91
N GLN A 48 -0.51 -0.31 7.68
CA GLN A 48 -1.38 -0.15 6.52
C GLN A 48 -0.59 -0.10 5.21
N VAL A 49 0.60 0.52 5.18
CA VAL A 49 1.53 0.48 4.03
C VAL A 49 1.84 -0.96 3.64
N MET A 50 2.24 -1.77 4.61
CA MET A 50 2.60 -3.17 4.35
C MET A 50 1.37 -4.00 3.94
N ALA A 51 0.24 -3.80 4.59
CA ALA A 51 -0.99 -4.52 4.27
C ALA A 51 -1.46 -4.28 2.83
N THR A 52 -1.25 -3.07 2.30
CA THR A 52 -1.63 -2.75 0.91
C THR A 52 -0.68 -3.39 -0.10
N SER A 53 0.63 -3.37 0.17
CA SER A 53 1.58 -4.11 -0.68
C SER A 53 1.16 -5.58 -0.82
N ASN A 54 0.83 -6.23 0.31
CA ASN A 54 0.33 -7.60 0.32
C ASN A 54 -0.99 -7.76 -0.45
N GLY A 55 -1.89 -6.77 -0.40
CA GLY A 55 -3.15 -6.76 -1.15
C GLY A 55 -2.93 -6.76 -2.66
N VAL A 56 -1.98 -5.96 -3.14
CA VAL A 56 -1.56 -5.93 -4.55
C VAL A 56 -1.05 -7.31 -4.99
N ASP A 57 -0.19 -7.92 -4.19
CA ASP A 57 0.36 -9.24 -4.52
C ASP A 57 -0.71 -10.34 -4.53
N ALA A 58 -1.68 -10.27 -3.63
CA ALA A 58 -2.82 -11.16 -3.62
C ALA A 58 -3.64 -11.05 -4.92
N THR A 59 -3.83 -9.84 -5.44
CA THR A 59 -4.54 -9.60 -6.70
C THR A 59 -3.75 -10.15 -7.89
N ILE A 60 -2.43 -9.94 -7.94
CA ILE A 60 -1.57 -10.53 -8.97
C ILE A 60 -1.67 -12.06 -8.97
N ASN A 61 -1.65 -12.69 -7.80
CA ASN A 61 -1.79 -14.13 -7.69
C ASN A 61 -3.17 -14.63 -8.18
N LYS A 62 -4.24 -13.88 -7.94
CA LYS A 62 -5.57 -14.20 -8.50
C LYS A 62 -5.58 -14.15 -10.03
N ILE A 63 -4.92 -13.15 -10.63
CA ILE A 63 -4.77 -13.04 -12.08
C ILE A 63 -4.03 -14.26 -12.63
N LYS A 64 -2.89 -14.61 -12.03
CA LYS A 64 -2.11 -15.81 -12.41
C LYS A 64 -2.95 -17.10 -12.34
N THR A 65 -3.67 -17.29 -11.23
CA THR A 65 -4.53 -18.47 -11.05
C THR A 65 -5.64 -18.51 -12.10
N ALA A 66 -6.20 -17.36 -12.50
CA ALA A 66 -7.20 -17.30 -13.54
C ALA A 66 -6.64 -17.78 -14.91
N PHE A 67 -5.41 -17.41 -15.24
CA PHE A 67 -4.70 -17.91 -16.42
C PHE A 67 -4.46 -19.44 -16.38
N GLU A 68 -3.89 -19.92 -15.28
CA GLU A 68 -3.58 -21.34 -15.11
C GLU A 68 -4.84 -22.21 -15.17
N SER A 69 -5.96 -21.72 -14.62
CA SER A 69 -7.24 -22.40 -14.67
C SER A 69 -7.78 -22.49 -16.10
N PHE A 70 -7.69 -21.40 -16.85
CA PHE A 70 -8.15 -21.39 -18.24
C PHE A 70 -7.39 -22.39 -19.12
N GLU A 71 -6.08 -22.55 -18.93
CA GLU A 71 -5.30 -23.53 -19.69
C GLU A 71 -5.58 -24.99 -19.35
N LYS A 72 -5.82 -25.27 -18.06
CA LYS A 72 -6.15 -26.63 -17.63
C LYS A 72 -7.46 -27.15 -18.24
N ASP A 73 -8.37 -26.23 -18.49
CA ASP A 73 -9.68 -26.51 -19.05
C ASP A 73 -9.71 -26.31 -20.58
N ALA A 74 -8.53 -26.37 -21.24
CA ALA A 74 -8.43 -26.23 -22.70
C ALA A 74 -9.35 -27.21 -23.42
N LEU A 75 -10.30 -26.64 -24.18
CA LEU A 75 -11.30 -27.40 -24.90
C LEU A 75 -10.73 -27.87 -26.27
N PRO A 76 -11.19 -29.01 -26.79
CA PRO A 76 -10.91 -29.43 -28.16
C PRO A 76 -11.37 -28.36 -29.16
N VAL A 77 -10.64 -28.23 -30.28
CA VAL A 77 -10.93 -27.24 -31.36
C VAL A 77 -12.36 -27.36 -31.88
N GLU A 78 -12.99 -28.50 -31.73
CA GLU A 78 -14.37 -28.81 -32.14
C GLU A 78 -15.43 -28.02 -31.32
N GLN A 79 -15.05 -27.39 -30.20
CA GLN A 79 -15.92 -26.60 -29.33
C GLN A 79 -15.58 -25.10 -29.35
N GLN A 80 -15.38 -24.59 -30.55
CA GLN A 80 -14.93 -23.20 -30.76
C GLN A 80 -15.79 -22.15 -30.08
N ASP A 81 -17.11 -22.27 -30.13
CA ASP A 81 -18.03 -21.29 -29.53
C ASP A 81 -17.91 -21.26 -28.00
N GLU A 82 -17.77 -22.43 -27.38
CA GLU A 82 -17.56 -22.51 -25.93
C GLU A 82 -16.18 -21.98 -25.54
N PHE A 83 -15.14 -22.19 -26.34
CA PHE A 83 -13.83 -21.59 -26.13
C PHE A 83 -13.88 -20.07 -26.18
N LEU A 84 -14.56 -19.51 -27.19
CA LEU A 84 -14.71 -18.05 -27.31
C LEU A 84 -15.47 -17.44 -26.12
N ARG A 85 -16.54 -18.10 -25.69
CA ARG A 85 -17.30 -17.66 -24.50
C ARG A 85 -16.44 -17.67 -23.24
N ARG A 86 -15.69 -18.73 -22.97
CA ARG A 86 -14.78 -18.83 -21.83
C ARG A 86 -13.66 -17.80 -21.88
N ARG A 87 -13.15 -17.51 -23.08
CA ARG A 87 -12.15 -16.46 -23.31
C ARG A 87 -12.71 -15.08 -22.94
N GLU A 88 -13.94 -14.79 -23.32
CA GLU A 88 -14.61 -13.55 -22.98
C GLU A 88 -14.85 -13.41 -21.45
N ASP A 89 -15.34 -14.45 -20.82
CA ASP A 89 -15.54 -14.52 -19.37
C ASP A 89 -14.21 -14.32 -18.60
N LEU A 90 -13.14 -14.93 -19.09
CA LEU A 90 -11.82 -14.76 -18.52
C LEU A 90 -11.30 -13.32 -18.67
N SER A 91 -11.45 -12.75 -19.89
CA SER A 91 -11.07 -11.36 -20.17
C SER A 91 -11.78 -10.38 -19.22
N LYS A 92 -13.08 -10.54 -19.04
CA LYS A 92 -13.86 -9.75 -18.12
C LYS A 92 -13.37 -9.88 -16.68
N ARG A 93 -13.12 -11.10 -16.23
CA ARG A 93 -12.61 -11.36 -14.87
C ARG A 93 -11.22 -10.76 -14.64
N VAL A 94 -10.32 -10.85 -15.61
CA VAL A 94 -9.00 -10.23 -15.51
C VAL A 94 -9.09 -8.71 -15.49
N TYR A 95 -9.98 -8.13 -16.28
CA TYR A 95 -10.22 -6.69 -16.27
C TYR A 95 -10.74 -6.20 -14.90
N GLU A 96 -11.66 -6.94 -14.28
CA GLU A 96 -12.14 -6.65 -12.92
C GLU A 96 -11.00 -6.69 -11.89
N LEU A 97 -10.16 -7.74 -11.95
CA LEU A 97 -8.98 -7.87 -11.08
C LEU A 97 -7.95 -6.77 -11.32
N TYR A 98 -7.80 -6.32 -12.57
CA TYR A 98 -6.93 -5.21 -12.92
C TYR A 98 -7.44 -3.87 -12.36
N SER A 99 -8.74 -3.64 -12.43
CA SER A 99 -9.37 -2.48 -11.80
C SER A 99 -9.19 -2.46 -10.28
N ASP A 100 -9.30 -3.63 -9.64
CA ASP A 100 -9.00 -3.78 -8.21
C ASP A 100 -7.52 -3.50 -7.89
N PHE A 101 -6.62 -3.95 -8.75
CA PHE A 101 -5.18 -3.69 -8.62
C PHE A 101 -4.86 -2.20 -8.68
N ASP A 102 -5.40 -1.49 -9.68
CA ASP A 102 -5.21 -0.05 -9.87
C ASP A 102 -5.78 0.74 -8.68
N SER A 103 -7.01 0.45 -8.27
CA SER A 103 -7.65 1.13 -7.14
C SER A 103 -6.95 0.86 -5.81
N THR A 104 -6.49 -0.37 -5.58
CA THR A 104 -5.82 -0.75 -4.32
C THR A 104 -4.42 -0.15 -4.22
N GLY A 105 -3.68 -0.09 -5.32
CA GLY A 105 -2.28 0.37 -5.31
C GLY A 105 -2.15 1.90 -5.35
N TRP A 106 -2.75 2.52 -6.35
CA TRP A 106 -2.55 3.92 -6.67
C TRP A 106 -3.22 4.89 -5.70
N TRP A 107 -4.53 4.78 -5.56
CA TRP A 107 -5.31 5.67 -4.71
C TRP A 107 -4.87 5.62 -3.26
N TRP A 108 -4.45 4.46 -2.85
CA TRP A 108 -4.09 4.23 -1.48
C TRP A 108 -2.70 4.79 -1.13
N ALA A 109 -1.70 4.63 -2.00
CA ALA A 109 -0.38 5.24 -1.79
C ALA A 109 -0.49 6.77 -1.66
N ARG A 110 -1.34 7.39 -2.47
CA ARG A 110 -1.62 8.82 -2.37
C ARG A 110 -2.30 9.20 -1.04
N ASN A 111 -3.28 8.41 -0.61
CA ASN A 111 -3.96 8.66 0.66
C ASN A 111 -3.02 8.62 1.86
N ILE A 112 -2.05 7.72 1.87
CA ILE A 112 -1.01 7.68 2.92
C ILE A 112 -0.19 8.96 2.94
N TYR A 113 0.27 9.42 1.79
CA TYR A 113 1.03 10.66 1.69
C TYR A 113 0.23 11.85 2.18
N ASP A 114 -1.01 11.99 1.73
CA ASP A 114 -1.89 13.08 2.12
C ASP A 114 -2.16 13.07 3.64
N GLN A 115 -2.41 11.91 4.23
CA GLN A 115 -2.58 11.77 5.68
C GLN A 115 -1.29 12.09 6.45
N ALA A 116 -0.14 11.61 5.97
CA ALA A 116 1.16 11.90 6.59
C ALA A 116 1.46 13.40 6.59
N HIS A 117 1.11 14.10 5.52
CA HIS A 117 1.28 15.54 5.38
C HIS A 117 0.29 16.33 6.23
N ILE A 118 -1.02 16.09 6.07
CA ILE A 118 -2.09 16.84 6.75
C ILE A 118 -2.04 16.67 8.27
N LEU A 119 -1.79 15.46 8.75
CA LEU A 119 -1.76 15.14 10.17
C LEU A 119 -0.37 15.34 10.80
N HIS A 120 0.60 15.81 10.03
CA HIS A 120 1.98 15.99 10.48
C HIS A 120 2.57 14.73 11.15
N LEU A 121 2.27 13.55 10.58
CA LEU A 121 2.69 12.27 11.15
C LEU A 121 4.20 12.04 11.01
N ILE A 122 4.82 12.64 10.00
CA ILE A 122 6.27 12.61 9.75
C ILE A 122 6.83 14.03 9.68
N PRO A 123 8.11 14.24 10.06
CA PRO A 123 8.75 15.55 9.96
C PRO A 123 8.79 16.04 8.51
N PRO A 124 8.72 17.37 8.27
CA PRO A 124 8.78 17.95 6.91
C PRO A 124 9.99 17.47 6.10
N ALA A 125 11.17 17.35 6.73
CA ALA A 125 12.39 16.85 6.07
C ALA A 125 12.29 15.39 5.56
N ARG A 126 11.33 14.61 6.03
CA ARG A 126 11.07 13.25 5.56
C ARG A 126 9.95 13.17 4.53
N LEU A 127 9.19 14.26 4.32
CA LEU A 127 8.11 14.29 3.32
C LEU A 127 8.63 14.14 1.90
N ASP A 128 9.77 14.75 1.59
CA ASP A 128 10.41 14.60 0.27
C ASP A 128 10.79 13.15 0.01
N LYS A 129 11.34 12.47 1.02
CA LYS A 129 11.66 11.04 0.91
C LYS A 129 10.42 10.16 0.78
N MET A 130 9.33 10.52 1.48
CA MET A 130 8.04 9.86 1.33
C MET A 130 7.50 10.00 -0.09
N ASN A 131 7.57 11.20 -0.66
CA ASN A 131 7.14 11.49 -2.03
C ASN A 131 7.98 10.71 -3.06
N GLU A 132 9.30 10.63 -2.87
CA GLU A 132 10.19 9.83 -3.70
C GLU A 132 9.81 8.34 -3.67
N ASN A 133 9.66 7.77 -2.48
CA ASN A 133 9.25 6.37 -2.32
C ASN A 133 7.87 6.10 -2.93
N MET A 134 6.93 7.05 -2.78
CA MET A 134 5.61 6.95 -3.39
C MET A 134 5.69 6.96 -4.93
N GLY A 135 6.55 7.80 -5.50
CA GLY A 135 6.83 7.79 -6.94
C GLY A 135 7.42 6.46 -7.42
N GLN A 136 8.37 5.90 -6.68
CA GLN A 136 8.94 4.57 -6.98
C GLN A 136 7.89 3.46 -6.85
N TYR A 137 7.03 3.51 -5.85
CA TYR A 137 5.93 2.57 -5.67
C TYR A 137 4.97 2.60 -6.86
N ASN A 138 4.60 3.81 -7.28
CA ASN A 138 3.74 3.99 -8.44
C ASN A 138 4.36 3.47 -9.73
N ASN A 139 5.64 3.78 -9.99
CA ASN A 139 6.34 3.24 -11.16
C ASN A 139 6.38 1.71 -11.14
N ASN A 140 6.61 1.11 -9.96
CA ASN A 140 6.56 -0.34 -9.81
C ASN A 140 5.17 -0.92 -10.13
N LEU A 141 4.09 -0.24 -9.73
CA LEU A 141 2.72 -0.65 -10.09
C LEU A 141 2.49 -0.60 -11.60
N VAL A 142 2.88 0.50 -12.25
CA VAL A 142 2.76 0.67 -13.69
C VAL A 142 3.53 -0.41 -14.45
N GLU A 143 4.77 -0.67 -14.07
CA GLU A 143 5.59 -1.72 -14.69
C GLU A 143 5.01 -3.12 -14.45
N THR A 144 4.46 -3.38 -13.26
CA THR A 144 3.76 -4.63 -12.96
C THR A 144 2.53 -4.79 -13.86
N ALA A 145 1.74 -3.73 -14.01
CA ALA A 145 0.57 -3.71 -14.86
C ALA A 145 0.92 -3.99 -16.32
N HIS A 146 1.90 -3.29 -16.87
CA HIS A 146 2.40 -3.53 -18.24
C HIS A 146 2.92 -4.96 -18.41
N THR A 147 3.60 -5.50 -17.42
CA THR A 147 4.13 -6.88 -17.46
C THR A 147 3.02 -7.92 -17.49
N ILE A 148 1.86 -7.63 -16.91
CA ILE A 148 0.67 -8.51 -16.96
C ILE A 148 -0.08 -8.32 -18.27
N ASP A 149 -0.27 -7.09 -18.72
CA ASP A 149 -1.12 -6.75 -19.85
C ASP A 149 -0.56 -7.24 -21.20
N ILE A 150 0.73 -7.06 -21.46
CA ILE A 150 1.36 -7.44 -22.73
C ILE A 150 1.22 -8.94 -23.05
N PRO A 151 1.62 -9.88 -22.18
CA PRO A 151 1.41 -11.30 -22.42
C PRO A 151 -0.07 -11.68 -22.52
N TRP A 152 -0.91 -10.98 -21.77
CA TRP A 152 -2.34 -11.21 -21.77
C TRP A 152 -2.98 -10.84 -23.10
N GLN A 153 -2.67 -9.67 -23.64
CA GLN A 153 -3.16 -9.25 -24.96
C GLN A 153 -2.62 -10.15 -26.07
N ALA A 154 -1.36 -10.59 -25.99
CA ALA A 154 -0.79 -11.54 -26.92
C ALA A 154 -1.48 -12.91 -26.86
N TYR A 155 -1.92 -13.34 -25.67
CA TYR A 155 -2.63 -14.60 -25.48
C TYR A 155 -4.09 -14.54 -25.96
N LEU A 156 -4.77 -13.41 -25.73
CA LEU A 156 -6.18 -13.19 -26.11
C LEU A 156 -6.34 -12.57 -27.50
N GLY A 157 -5.33 -11.84 -27.97
CA GLY A 157 -5.45 -10.84 -29.03
C GLY A 157 -5.46 -11.34 -30.45
N THR A 158 -5.48 -12.65 -30.72
CA THR A 158 -5.58 -13.15 -32.09
C THR A 158 -7.00 -13.60 -32.37
N ASP A 159 -7.68 -12.92 -33.31
CA ASP A 159 -8.95 -13.34 -33.89
C ASP A 159 -8.85 -14.71 -34.62
N THR A 160 -7.66 -15.21 -34.77
CA THR A 160 -7.36 -16.51 -35.31
C THR A 160 -7.03 -17.45 -34.16
N ILE A 161 -7.67 -18.60 -34.13
CA ILE A 161 -7.41 -19.76 -33.24
C ILE A 161 -5.99 -20.33 -33.52
N THR A 162 -5.06 -19.50 -33.84
CA THR A 162 -3.64 -19.86 -33.90
C THR A 162 -3.11 -19.76 -32.50
N HIS A 163 -2.71 -20.90 -31.98
CA HIS A 163 -2.04 -21.02 -30.70
C HIS A 163 -0.95 -19.95 -30.57
N GLY A 164 -1.28 -18.86 -29.91
CA GLY A 164 -0.25 -17.99 -29.33
C GLY A 164 0.64 -18.84 -28.41
N PRO A 165 1.80 -18.35 -28.02
CA PRO A 165 2.64 -19.08 -27.09
C PRO A 165 1.77 -19.47 -25.88
N GLY A 166 1.71 -20.78 -25.59
CA GLY A 166 0.89 -21.30 -24.50
C GLY A 166 1.31 -20.70 -23.16
N ALA A 167 0.42 -20.65 -22.17
CA ALA A 167 0.75 -20.13 -20.84
C ALA A 167 1.99 -20.86 -20.27
N LYS A 168 2.23 -22.11 -20.62
CA LYS A 168 3.46 -22.85 -20.26
C LYS A 168 4.74 -22.17 -20.73
N GLU A 169 4.71 -21.45 -21.84
CA GLU A 169 5.86 -20.74 -22.38
C GLU A 169 5.99 -19.33 -21.77
N ILE A 170 4.86 -18.67 -21.51
CA ILE A 170 4.82 -17.30 -20.99
C ILE A 170 5.01 -17.27 -19.47
N MET A 171 4.38 -18.18 -18.73
CA MET A 171 4.31 -18.16 -17.28
C MET A 171 5.67 -18.15 -16.56
N PRO A 172 6.71 -18.91 -16.97
CA PRO A 172 7.99 -18.87 -16.27
C PRO A 172 8.68 -17.51 -16.33
N SER A 173 8.60 -16.81 -17.47
CA SER A 173 9.18 -15.49 -17.63
C SER A 173 8.35 -14.42 -16.90
N LEU A 174 7.03 -14.53 -16.97
CA LEU A 174 6.09 -13.68 -16.23
C LEU A 174 6.30 -13.82 -14.73
N ASP A 175 6.36 -15.04 -14.21
CA ASP A 175 6.62 -15.31 -12.80
C ASP A 175 7.92 -14.72 -12.28
N LYS A 176 8.99 -14.81 -13.08
CA LYS A 176 10.28 -14.23 -12.71
C LYS A 176 10.19 -12.70 -12.60
N ARG A 177 9.53 -12.04 -13.56
CA ARG A 177 9.35 -10.59 -13.57
C ARG A 177 8.46 -10.14 -12.41
N LEU A 178 7.33 -10.82 -12.20
CA LEU A 178 6.40 -10.48 -11.12
C LEU A 178 7.04 -10.65 -9.73
N ARG A 179 7.84 -11.70 -9.51
CA ARG A 179 8.62 -11.84 -8.26
C ARG A 179 9.62 -10.71 -8.05
N ASN A 180 10.30 -10.25 -9.11
CA ASN A 180 11.21 -9.12 -8.99
C ASN A 180 10.45 -7.83 -8.61
N PHE A 181 9.30 -7.57 -9.23
CA PHE A 181 8.47 -6.42 -8.88
C PHE A 181 7.90 -6.52 -7.46
N GLN A 182 7.51 -7.71 -7.03
CA GLN A 182 7.07 -7.96 -5.66
C GLN A 182 8.17 -7.62 -4.65
N GLN A 183 9.39 -8.11 -4.85
CA GLN A 183 10.52 -7.82 -3.97
C GLN A 183 10.83 -6.32 -3.92
N GLN A 184 10.83 -5.63 -5.06
CA GLN A 184 11.02 -4.18 -5.11
C GLN A 184 9.91 -3.43 -4.37
N ARG A 185 8.66 -3.83 -4.56
CA ARG A 185 7.49 -3.24 -3.91
C ARG A 185 7.53 -3.41 -2.39
N ASP A 186 7.89 -4.58 -1.91
CA ASP A 186 8.08 -4.86 -0.48
C ASP A 186 9.18 -3.99 0.12
N GLN A 187 10.29 -3.80 -0.60
CA GLN A 187 11.37 -2.91 -0.16
C GLN A 187 10.91 -1.44 -0.11
N ILE A 188 10.20 -0.97 -1.12
CA ILE A 188 9.67 0.40 -1.15
C ILE A 188 8.64 0.60 -0.04
N ALA A 189 7.71 -0.35 0.14
CA ALA A 189 6.73 -0.33 1.22
C ALA A 189 7.40 -0.33 2.60
N GLY A 190 8.44 -1.15 2.79
CA GLY A 190 9.25 -1.14 4.00
C GLY A 190 9.92 0.22 4.26
N ASN A 191 10.50 0.84 3.23
CA ASN A 191 11.07 2.18 3.32
C ASN A 191 10.02 3.24 3.68
N MET A 192 8.82 3.17 3.09
CA MET A 192 7.71 4.06 3.43
C MET A 192 7.26 3.86 4.88
N ALA A 193 7.08 2.62 5.31
CA ALA A 193 6.68 2.28 6.67
C ALA A 193 7.70 2.78 7.72
N ALA A 194 8.99 2.70 7.42
CA ALA A 194 10.08 3.17 8.28
C ALA A 194 10.06 4.70 8.50
N LEU A 195 9.48 5.47 7.59
CA LEU A 195 9.37 6.93 7.74
C LEU A 195 8.41 7.34 8.87
N PHE A 196 7.51 6.44 9.27
CA PHE A 196 6.58 6.68 10.38
C PHE A 196 7.19 6.33 11.76
N GLN A 197 8.32 5.66 11.81
CA GLN A 197 9.05 5.35 13.04
C GLN A 197 9.96 6.52 13.45
#